data_2972d58bea17b007eea4024b2ca57911
#
_entry.id   2972d58bea17b007eea4024b2ca57911
#
_cell.length_a   1.000
_cell.length_b   1.000
_cell.length_c   1.000
_cell.angle_alpha   90.00
_cell.angle_beta   90.00
_cell.angle_gamma   90.00
#
_symmetry.space_group_name_H-M   'P 1'
#
loop_
_entity.id
_entity.type
_entity.pdbx_description
1 polymer ?
#
loop_
_entity_poly.entity_id
_entity_poly.type
_entity_poly.pdbx_seq_one_letter_code
_entity_poly.pdbx_strand_id
1 'polypeptide(L)'
;LGIYWQWTRGKKGKQQFSVLFFLFFMTGLAIVLYLNQTPGQPRERDYAYAGSFYAFAIWIGMGAAGCCDMLRRKQAKILPVGLLMLLCLFVPIQMASQTWDDHDRSNRYTCRDFGANYLMTLPDKGNPIIFCEGDNDTFPLWYNQDTEEVRRDVRICNLSYAQTDWYIYQQQCPLYDAPGLPISWDQNQYQEGKNEYVAVRPELKKQIEALYQKHPEEARDSFGNDPYEIKNILKYWVFAEKQEFHVIPTDTINIYIDKDAVLR
;
A
#
# COMPACT_ATOMS: atom_id res chain seq x y z
N LEU A 1 13.92 11.04 -35.12
CA LEU A 1 15.30 11.37 -35.41
C LEU A 1 16.27 10.66 -34.46
N GLY A 2 16.06 10.72 -33.15
CA GLY A 2 16.93 10.06 -32.15
C GLY A 2 17.07 8.56 -32.34
N ILE A 3 15.95 7.88 -32.57
CA ILE A 3 15.93 6.44 -32.90
C ILE A 3 16.79 6.12 -34.15
N TYR A 4 16.59 6.90 -35.21
CA TYR A 4 17.35 6.73 -36.44
C TYR A 4 18.86 6.98 -36.23
N TRP A 5 19.21 8.06 -35.52
CA TRP A 5 20.59 8.38 -35.22
C TRP A 5 21.28 7.31 -34.38
N GLN A 6 20.58 6.76 -33.37
CA GLN A 6 21.08 5.66 -32.56
C GLN A 6 21.28 4.38 -33.38
N TRP A 7 20.28 4.03 -34.19
CA TRP A 7 20.33 2.83 -35.03
C TRP A 7 21.48 2.83 -36.04
N THR A 8 21.78 3.98 -36.62
CA THR A 8 22.85 4.16 -37.63
C THR A 8 24.26 4.13 -37.06
N ARG A 9 24.42 4.08 -35.72
CA ARG A 9 25.75 4.05 -35.08
C ARG A 9 26.41 2.67 -34.97
N GLY A 10 26.12 1.77 -35.90
CA GLY A 10 26.70 0.45 -35.96
C GLY A 10 26.25 -0.52 -34.88
N LYS A 11 27.05 -1.54 -34.58
CA LYS A 11 26.67 -2.63 -33.68
C LYS A 11 26.35 -2.14 -32.26
N LYS A 12 27.17 -1.25 -31.68
CA LYS A 12 26.94 -0.68 -30.34
C LYS A 12 25.66 0.17 -30.29
N GLY A 13 25.40 0.97 -31.33
CA GLY A 13 24.17 1.77 -31.41
C GLY A 13 22.92 0.91 -31.47
N LYS A 14 22.95 -0.19 -32.22
CA LYS A 14 21.84 -1.15 -32.28
C LYS A 14 21.60 -1.86 -30.93
N GLN A 15 22.67 -2.24 -30.21
CA GLN A 15 22.56 -2.84 -28.89
C GLN A 15 21.92 -1.86 -27.89
N GLN A 16 22.40 -0.61 -27.86
CA GLN A 16 21.82 0.43 -26.99
C GLN A 16 20.37 0.76 -27.35
N PHE A 17 20.05 0.77 -28.66
CA PHE A 17 18.67 0.90 -29.14
C PHE A 17 17.80 -0.23 -28.60
N SER A 18 18.24 -1.47 -28.67
CA SER A 18 17.45 -2.59 -28.16
C SER A 18 17.16 -2.48 -26.68
N VAL A 19 18.14 -2.08 -25.87
CA VAL A 19 17.94 -1.87 -24.41
C VAL A 19 16.90 -0.78 -24.18
N LEU A 20 17.03 0.37 -24.84
CA LEU A 20 16.12 1.48 -24.65
C LEU A 20 14.72 1.19 -25.21
N PHE A 21 14.65 0.44 -26.33
CA PHE A 21 13.38 -0.02 -26.90
C PHE A 21 12.64 -0.98 -25.95
N PHE A 22 13.35 -1.95 -25.38
CA PHE A 22 12.72 -2.84 -24.38
C PHE A 22 12.33 -2.10 -23.11
N LEU A 23 13.12 -1.14 -22.65
CA LEU A 23 12.72 -0.28 -21.54
C LEU A 23 11.41 0.45 -21.87
N PHE A 24 11.34 1.10 -23.02
CA PHE A 24 10.13 1.80 -23.48
C PHE A 24 8.92 0.86 -23.60
N PHE A 25 9.10 -0.28 -24.25
CA PHE A 25 8.03 -1.23 -24.50
C PHE A 25 7.53 -1.89 -23.21
N MET A 26 8.45 -2.39 -22.37
CA MET A 26 8.10 -3.13 -21.16
C MET A 26 7.51 -2.24 -20.07
N THR A 27 7.97 -0.99 -19.95
CA THR A 27 7.41 -0.02 -18.98
C THR A 27 6.22 0.78 -19.54
N GLY A 28 5.84 0.59 -20.78
CA GLY A 28 4.70 1.22 -21.43
C GLY A 28 3.65 0.20 -21.87
N LEU A 29 3.71 -0.23 -23.13
CA LEU A 29 2.69 -1.11 -23.73
C LEU A 29 2.51 -2.43 -22.99
N ALA A 30 3.58 -3.05 -22.50
CA ALA A 30 3.49 -4.29 -21.76
C ALA A 30 2.77 -4.08 -20.41
N ILE A 31 3.01 -2.96 -19.73
CA ILE A 31 2.28 -2.62 -18.48
C ILE A 31 0.82 -2.34 -18.76
N VAL A 32 0.46 -1.66 -19.86
CA VAL A 32 -0.95 -1.45 -20.23
C VAL A 32 -1.67 -2.79 -20.37
N LEU A 33 -1.05 -3.75 -21.08
CA LEU A 33 -1.62 -5.09 -21.25
C LEU A 33 -1.68 -5.87 -19.93
N TYR A 34 -0.64 -5.77 -19.09
CA TYR A 34 -0.57 -6.46 -17.81
C TYR A 34 -1.60 -5.94 -16.80
N LEU A 35 -1.71 -4.63 -16.64
CA LEU A 35 -2.64 -4.01 -15.70
C LEU A 35 -4.09 -4.22 -16.10
N ASN A 36 -4.37 -4.34 -17.41
CA ASN A 36 -5.72 -4.55 -17.97
C ASN A 36 -6.80 -3.77 -17.20
N GLN A 37 -6.59 -2.46 -17.04
CA GLN A 37 -7.43 -1.61 -16.21
C GLN A 37 -8.88 -1.62 -16.68
N THR A 38 -9.78 -1.87 -15.74
CA THR A 38 -11.22 -1.82 -16.02
C THR A 38 -11.68 -0.37 -16.22
N PRO A 39 -12.55 -0.08 -17.22
CA PRO A 39 -13.00 1.29 -17.51
C PRO A 39 -13.73 2.01 -16.37
N GLY A 40 -14.18 1.28 -15.35
CA GLY A 40 -14.90 1.84 -14.21
C GLY A 40 -14.03 2.32 -13.03
N GLN A 41 -12.72 2.37 -13.20
CA GLN A 41 -11.87 2.86 -12.11
C GLN A 41 -11.96 4.38 -11.96
N PRO A 42 -12.08 4.89 -10.72
CA PRO A 42 -12.26 6.33 -10.49
C PRO A 42 -10.98 7.16 -10.72
N ARG A 43 -9.84 6.51 -10.96
CA ARG A 43 -8.53 7.17 -11.08
C ARG A 43 -7.72 6.56 -12.22
N GLU A 44 -7.21 7.42 -13.09
CA GLU A 44 -6.16 7.09 -14.06
C GLU A 44 -4.82 6.80 -13.34
N ARG A 45 -4.07 5.81 -13.86
CA ARG A 45 -2.77 5.40 -13.27
C ARG A 45 -1.62 5.72 -14.20
N ASP A 46 -1.56 6.94 -14.72
CA ASP A 46 -0.54 7.40 -15.68
C ASP A 46 0.88 7.25 -15.17
N TYR A 47 1.06 7.36 -13.86
CA TYR A 47 2.36 7.14 -13.22
C TYR A 47 2.96 5.74 -13.48
N ALA A 48 2.14 4.75 -13.80
CA ALA A 48 2.60 3.41 -14.15
C ALA A 48 3.45 3.40 -15.43
N TYR A 49 3.27 4.39 -16.30
CA TYR A 49 3.96 4.52 -17.60
C TYR A 49 5.16 5.48 -17.54
N ALA A 50 5.52 6.01 -16.39
CA ALA A 50 6.60 6.99 -16.24
C ALA A 50 7.93 6.51 -16.82
N GLY A 51 8.27 5.22 -16.70
CA GLY A 51 9.45 4.63 -17.29
C GLY A 51 9.48 4.70 -18.81
N SER A 52 8.33 4.53 -19.47
CA SER A 52 8.18 4.67 -20.92
C SER A 52 8.41 6.12 -21.38
N PHE A 53 7.83 7.09 -20.70
CA PHE A 53 8.06 8.51 -20.99
C PHE A 53 9.52 8.91 -20.79
N TYR A 54 10.17 8.38 -19.75
CA TYR A 54 11.59 8.59 -19.52
C TYR A 54 12.45 8.04 -20.68
N ALA A 55 12.17 6.81 -21.12
CA ALA A 55 12.86 6.21 -22.25
C ALA A 55 12.65 7.03 -23.56
N PHE A 56 11.44 7.52 -23.77
CA PHE A 56 11.13 8.38 -24.91
C PHE A 56 11.87 9.73 -24.85
N ALA A 57 11.98 10.33 -23.68
CA ALA A 57 12.75 11.57 -23.48
C ALA A 57 14.24 11.41 -23.82
N ILE A 58 14.82 10.23 -23.55
CA ILE A 58 16.20 9.93 -23.99
C ILE A 58 16.32 9.96 -25.51
N TRP A 59 15.35 9.42 -26.27
CA TRP A 59 15.35 9.50 -27.73
C TRP A 59 15.17 10.93 -28.25
N ILE A 60 14.43 11.78 -27.56
CA ILE A 60 14.33 13.21 -27.87
C ILE A 60 15.71 13.86 -27.73
N GLY A 61 16.42 13.62 -26.62
CA GLY A 61 17.77 14.11 -26.39
C GLY A 61 18.78 13.61 -27.44
N MET A 62 18.69 12.32 -27.78
CA MET A 62 19.48 11.74 -28.88
C MET A 62 19.16 12.35 -30.24
N GLY A 63 17.93 12.80 -30.45
CA GLY A 63 17.53 13.53 -31.65
C GLY A 63 18.26 14.87 -31.77
N ALA A 64 18.30 15.62 -30.66
CA ALA A 64 19.06 16.87 -30.59
C ALA A 64 20.56 16.65 -30.85
N ALA A 65 21.16 15.61 -30.22
CA ALA A 65 22.55 15.24 -30.48
C ALA A 65 22.79 14.85 -31.93
N GLY A 66 21.85 14.14 -32.57
CA GLY A 66 21.90 13.78 -33.98
C GLY A 66 21.88 15.00 -34.90
N CYS A 67 21.06 15.99 -34.61
CA CYS A 67 21.07 17.26 -35.34
C CYS A 67 22.41 18.01 -35.19
N CYS A 68 22.98 18.05 -33.99
CA CYS A 68 24.30 18.63 -33.76
C CYS A 68 25.39 17.90 -34.56
N ASP A 69 25.35 16.56 -34.57
CA ASP A 69 26.31 15.75 -35.33
C ASP A 69 26.21 16.02 -36.85
N MET A 70 25.00 16.13 -37.38
CA MET A 70 24.76 16.48 -38.78
C MET A 70 25.31 17.86 -39.16
N LEU A 71 25.11 18.87 -38.29
CA LEU A 71 25.63 20.21 -38.50
C LEU A 71 27.18 20.22 -38.49
N ARG A 72 27.79 19.49 -37.54
CA ARG A 72 29.26 19.37 -37.45
C ARG A 72 29.86 18.71 -38.69
N ARG A 73 29.22 17.65 -39.21
CA ARG A 73 29.68 16.97 -40.45
C ARG A 73 29.65 17.87 -41.68
N LYS A 74 28.73 18.86 -41.68
CA LYS A 74 28.65 19.88 -42.75
C LYS A 74 29.61 21.07 -42.52
N GLN A 75 30.60 20.92 -41.61
CA GLN A 75 31.54 21.95 -41.23
C GLN A 75 30.89 23.27 -40.78
N ALA A 76 29.71 23.14 -40.18
CA ALA A 76 29.01 24.28 -39.63
C ALA A 76 29.82 24.94 -38.53
N LYS A 77 29.83 26.29 -38.49
CA LYS A 77 30.47 27.08 -37.46
C LYS A 77 29.81 26.78 -36.10
N ILE A 78 30.50 27.11 -35.00
CA ILE A 78 30.01 26.88 -33.61
C ILE A 78 28.64 27.54 -33.35
N LEU A 79 28.41 28.70 -34.00
CA LEU A 79 27.17 29.48 -33.79
C LEU A 79 25.87 28.74 -34.09
N PRO A 80 25.70 28.03 -35.24
CA PRO A 80 24.46 27.26 -35.50
C PRO A 80 24.27 26.08 -34.58
N VAL A 81 25.35 25.44 -34.10
CA VAL A 81 25.23 24.37 -33.07
C VAL A 81 24.78 24.94 -31.72
N GLY A 82 25.34 26.06 -31.32
CA GLY A 82 24.92 26.75 -30.09
C GLY A 82 23.45 27.22 -30.13
N LEU A 83 23.02 27.77 -31.28
CA LEU A 83 21.62 28.15 -31.47
C LEU A 83 20.67 26.99 -31.40
N LEU A 84 21.02 25.84 -32.01
CA LEU A 84 20.23 24.60 -31.93
C LEU A 84 20.10 24.10 -30.48
N MET A 85 21.21 24.12 -29.72
CA MET A 85 21.17 23.72 -28.30
C MET A 85 20.27 24.64 -27.48
N LEU A 86 20.32 25.93 -27.75
CA LEU A 86 19.47 26.94 -27.07
C LEU A 86 17.99 26.73 -27.40
N LEU A 87 17.66 26.44 -28.64
CA LEU A 87 16.29 26.06 -29.04
C LEU A 87 15.82 24.76 -28.38
N CYS A 88 16.70 23.76 -28.25
CA CYS A 88 16.35 22.52 -27.55
C CYS A 88 16.09 22.76 -26.04
N LEU A 89 16.81 23.69 -25.41
CA LEU A 89 16.58 24.07 -24.00
C LEU A 89 15.28 24.85 -23.81
N PHE A 90 14.77 25.50 -24.83
CA PHE A 90 13.50 26.22 -24.75
C PHE A 90 12.32 25.29 -24.39
N VAL A 91 12.33 24.04 -24.89
CA VAL A 91 11.26 23.06 -24.60
C VAL A 91 11.12 22.77 -23.11
N PRO A 92 12.15 22.31 -22.36
CA PRO A 92 12.03 22.05 -20.94
C PRO A 92 11.75 23.32 -20.12
N ILE A 93 12.28 24.47 -20.54
CA ILE A 93 12.01 25.77 -19.89
C ILE A 93 10.53 26.14 -20.04
N GLN A 94 9.97 26.01 -21.24
CA GLN A 94 8.55 26.25 -21.51
C GLN A 94 7.67 25.28 -20.69
N MET A 95 7.99 23.99 -20.68
CA MET A 95 7.28 23.00 -19.85
C MET A 95 7.30 23.42 -18.38
N ALA A 96 8.47 23.72 -17.84
CA ALA A 96 8.60 24.13 -16.44
C ALA A 96 7.77 25.40 -16.16
N SER A 97 7.78 26.39 -17.03
CA SER A 97 7.03 27.63 -16.84
C SER A 97 5.51 27.43 -16.88
N GLN A 98 5.02 26.46 -17.65
CA GLN A 98 3.58 26.19 -17.78
C GLN A 98 3.04 25.25 -16.69
N THR A 99 3.87 24.35 -16.17
CA THR A 99 3.43 23.30 -15.25
C THR A 99 3.94 23.49 -13.83
N TRP A 100 4.67 24.60 -13.56
CA TRP A 100 5.27 24.85 -12.25
C TRP A 100 4.25 24.83 -11.13
N ASP A 101 3.15 25.56 -11.28
CA ASP A 101 2.10 25.68 -10.27
C ASP A 101 1.45 24.30 -9.96
N ASP A 102 1.28 23.46 -10.98
CA ASP A 102 0.71 22.12 -10.81
C ASP A 102 1.65 21.17 -10.06
N HIS A 103 2.96 21.40 -10.15
CA HIS A 103 3.99 20.54 -9.57
C HIS A 103 4.60 21.09 -8.29
N ASP A 104 4.44 22.38 -8.01
CA ASP A 104 4.93 22.98 -6.78
C ASP A 104 4.12 22.49 -5.58
N ARG A 105 4.80 21.77 -4.70
CA ARG A 105 4.28 21.23 -3.46
C ARG A 105 4.79 21.95 -2.21
N SER A 106 5.59 23.00 -2.38
CA SER A 106 6.34 23.67 -1.32
C SER A 106 5.49 24.22 -0.16
N ASN A 107 4.21 24.52 -0.39
CA ASN A 107 3.30 25.06 0.63
C ASN A 107 2.04 24.18 0.83
N ARG A 108 2.10 22.91 0.47
CA ARG A 108 0.96 21.99 0.55
C ARG A 108 1.09 21.11 1.78
N TYR A 109 0.60 21.58 2.92
CA TYR A 109 0.66 20.88 4.21
C TYR A 109 -0.61 20.11 4.56
N THR A 110 -1.59 20.03 3.67
CA THR A 110 -2.91 19.43 3.94
C THR A 110 -2.81 18.00 4.51
N CYS A 111 -1.96 17.14 3.94
CA CYS A 111 -1.79 15.77 4.43
C CYS A 111 -1.17 15.73 5.83
N ARG A 112 -0.15 16.59 6.08
CA ARG A 112 0.47 16.71 7.41
C ARG A 112 -0.56 17.17 8.45
N ASP A 113 -1.25 18.24 8.15
CA ASP A 113 -2.21 18.86 9.07
C ASP A 113 -3.42 17.94 9.32
N PHE A 114 -3.87 17.22 8.29
CA PHE A 114 -4.87 16.16 8.45
C PHE A 114 -4.41 15.10 9.45
N GLY A 115 -3.22 14.53 9.24
CA GLY A 115 -2.67 13.50 10.13
C GLY A 115 -2.47 14.00 11.56
N ALA A 116 -1.91 15.21 11.72
CA ALA A 116 -1.72 15.82 13.03
C ALA A 116 -3.06 16.03 13.75
N ASN A 117 -4.05 16.63 13.07
CA ASN A 117 -5.37 16.85 13.65
C ASN A 117 -6.04 15.53 14.05
N TYR A 118 -5.89 14.49 13.23
CA TYR A 118 -6.48 13.18 13.52
C TYR A 118 -5.86 12.57 14.78
N LEU A 119 -4.54 12.60 14.92
CA LEU A 119 -3.84 12.12 16.11
C LEU A 119 -4.19 12.93 17.37
N MET A 120 -4.37 14.25 17.25
CA MET A 120 -4.70 15.14 18.34
C MET A 120 -6.15 15.00 18.85
N THR A 121 -7.03 14.29 18.15
CA THR A 121 -8.38 13.98 18.64
C THR A 121 -8.40 12.87 19.71
N LEU A 122 -7.30 12.14 19.84
CA LEU A 122 -7.21 11.00 20.74
C LEU A 122 -6.85 11.45 22.18
N PRO A 123 -7.27 10.69 23.19
CA PRO A 123 -6.91 10.98 24.58
C PRO A 123 -5.39 11.09 24.79
N ASP A 124 -4.95 11.98 25.67
CA ASP A 124 -3.52 12.20 25.94
C ASP A 124 -2.88 11.08 26.79
N LYS A 125 -3.67 10.19 27.34
CA LYS A 125 -3.21 9.11 28.22
C LYS A 125 -3.86 7.79 27.84
N GLY A 126 -3.20 6.69 28.23
CA GLY A 126 -3.78 5.34 28.10
C GLY A 126 -3.35 4.58 26.86
N ASN A 127 -2.31 5.04 26.17
CA ASN A 127 -1.79 4.39 24.95
C ASN A 127 -2.92 4.14 23.93
N PRO A 128 -3.50 5.20 23.36
CA PRO A 128 -4.65 5.07 22.49
C PRO A 128 -4.29 4.32 21.20
N ILE A 129 -5.28 3.60 20.69
CA ILE A 129 -5.17 2.86 19.43
C ILE A 129 -6.11 3.51 18.43
N ILE A 130 -5.60 3.76 17.22
CA ILE A 130 -6.41 4.24 16.10
C ILE A 130 -6.44 3.20 14.99
N PHE A 131 -7.63 2.86 14.52
CA PHE A 131 -7.81 1.97 13.40
C PHE A 131 -8.02 2.77 12.12
N CYS A 132 -7.23 2.45 11.10
CA CYS A 132 -7.27 3.04 9.77
C CYS A 132 -7.51 1.94 8.75
N GLU A 133 -8.19 2.23 7.65
CA GLU A 133 -8.52 1.19 6.67
C GLU A 133 -7.60 1.21 5.45
N GLY A 134 -7.15 2.37 5.01
CA GLY A 134 -6.39 2.52 3.77
C GLY A 134 -5.14 3.39 3.88
N ASP A 135 -4.46 3.54 2.75
CA ASP A 135 -3.21 4.31 2.65
C ASP A 135 -3.42 5.80 2.92
N ASN A 136 -4.56 6.34 2.47
CA ASN A 136 -4.83 7.78 2.50
C ASN A 136 -4.99 8.34 3.91
N ASP A 137 -5.48 7.55 4.84
CA ASP A 137 -5.60 7.90 6.26
C ASP A 137 -4.38 7.44 7.06
N THR A 138 -3.75 6.33 6.72
CA THR A 138 -2.61 5.77 7.45
C THR A 138 -1.31 6.54 7.21
N PHE A 139 -0.94 6.82 5.96
CA PHE A 139 0.35 7.45 5.66
C PHE A 139 0.53 8.85 6.23
N PRO A 140 -0.50 9.74 6.26
CA PRO A 140 -0.39 11.00 6.97
C PRO A 140 -0.14 10.85 8.48
N LEU A 141 -0.69 9.80 9.10
CA LEU A 141 -0.47 9.53 10.53
C LEU A 141 0.96 9.04 10.76
N TRP A 142 1.45 8.09 9.97
CA TRP A 142 2.84 7.63 10.05
C TRP A 142 3.83 8.75 9.80
N TYR A 143 3.61 9.60 8.77
CA TYR A 143 4.45 10.76 8.53
C TYR A 143 4.56 11.66 9.75
N ASN A 144 3.42 11.94 10.41
CA ASN A 144 3.43 12.77 11.61
C ASN A 144 4.19 12.13 12.78
N GLN A 145 4.08 10.81 12.97
CA GLN A 145 4.84 10.10 14.01
C GLN A 145 6.32 10.00 13.69
N ASP A 146 6.67 9.67 12.43
CA ASP A 146 8.05 9.38 12.03
C ASP A 146 8.88 10.66 11.82
N THR A 147 8.26 11.72 11.28
CA THR A 147 8.98 12.92 10.85
C THR A 147 8.73 14.11 11.74
N GLU A 148 7.49 14.32 12.16
CA GLU A 148 7.10 15.47 12.99
C GLU A 148 7.09 15.13 14.50
N GLU A 149 7.30 13.84 14.84
CA GLU A 149 7.33 13.30 16.21
C GLU A 149 6.03 13.57 17.00
N VAL A 150 4.90 13.67 16.30
CA VAL A 150 3.58 13.96 16.88
C VAL A 150 2.94 12.68 17.40
N ARG A 151 2.53 12.67 18.68
CA ARG A 151 1.74 11.59 19.31
C ARG A 151 2.32 10.18 19.05
N ARG A 152 3.58 10.00 19.38
CA ARG A 152 4.30 8.70 19.28
C ARG A 152 3.82 7.66 20.30
N ASP A 153 2.97 8.10 21.24
CA ASP A 153 2.24 7.25 22.21
C ASP A 153 1.03 6.53 21.60
N VAL A 154 0.56 6.97 20.42
CA VAL A 154 -0.59 6.38 19.72
C VAL A 154 -0.18 5.17 18.89
N ARG A 155 -0.91 4.06 19.02
CA ARG A 155 -0.75 2.92 18.14
C ARG A 155 -1.64 3.04 16.91
N ILE A 156 -1.03 3.12 15.73
CA ILE A 156 -1.75 3.16 14.46
C ILE A 156 -1.89 1.72 13.94
N CYS A 157 -3.12 1.28 13.72
CA CYS A 157 -3.44 -0.04 13.21
C CYS A 157 -4.18 0.07 11.86
N ASN A 158 -3.50 -0.31 10.78
CA ASN A 158 -4.10 -0.35 9.45
C ASN A 158 -4.81 -1.70 9.24
N LEU A 159 -6.13 -1.67 9.05
CA LEU A 159 -6.95 -2.87 8.89
C LEU A 159 -6.65 -3.63 7.60
N SER A 160 -6.28 -2.92 6.52
CA SER A 160 -5.90 -3.57 5.26
C SER A 160 -4.62 -4.38 5.39
N TYR A 161 -3.64 -3.92 6.20
CA TYR A 161 -2.42 -4.68 6.46
C TYR A 161 -2.58 -5.70 7.57
N ALA A 162 -3.59 -5.57 8.44
CA ALA A 162 -3.87 -6.52 9.52
C ALA A 162 -4.20 -7.94 9.03
N GLN A 163 -4.44 -8.12 7.75
CA GLN A 163 -4.58 -9.44 7.12
C GLN A 163 -3.23 -10.09 6.72
N THR A 164 -2.10 -9.44 6.98
CA THR A 164 -0.76 -9.97 6.66
C THR A 164 0.00 -10.33 7.92
N ASP A 165 0.71 -11.44 7.89
CA ASP A 165 1.45 -11.99 9.04
C ASP A 165 2.54 -11.04 9.56
N TRP A 166 3.32 -10.43 8.66
CA TRP A 166 4.37 -9.50 9.02
C TRP A 166 3.84 -8.27 9.77
N TYR A 167 2.66 -7.77 9.38
CA TYR A 167 2.07 -6.61 10.02
C TYR A 167 1.49 -6.94 11.39
N ILE A 168 0.84 -8.10 11.54
CA ILE A 168 0.36 -8.60 12.83
C ILE A 168 1.54 -8.70 13.81
N TYR A 169 2.65 -9.31 13.38
CA TYR A 169 3.88 -9.38 14.19
C TYR A 169 4.39 -7.98 14.58
N GLN A 170 4.44 -7.06 13.64
CA GLN A 170 4.83 -5.67 13.90
C GLN A 170 3.91 -5.00 14.93
N GLN A 171 2.61 -5.28 14.89
CA GLN A 171 1.66 -4.75 15.87
C GLN A 171 1.86 -5.34 17.28
N GLN A 172 2.39 -6.55 17.42
CA GLN A 172 2.75 -7.13 18.71
C GLN A 172 4.01 -6.49 19.33
N CYS A 173 4.88 -5.90 18.52
CA CYS A 173 6.10 -5.26 18.99
C CYS A 173 5.83 -3.82 19.44
N PRO A 174 6.52 -3.32 20.48
CA PRO A 174 6.49 -1.89 20.82
C PRO A 174 6.99 -1.03 19.65
N LEU A 175 6.41 0.14 19.49
CA LEU A 175 6.85 1.12 18.49
C LEU A 175 6.84 2.52 19.11
N TYR A 176 7.99 3.18 19.12
CA TYR A 176 8.20 4.45 19.82
C TYR A 176 7.78 4.37 21.30
N ASP A 177 6.88 5.25 21.72
CA ASP A 177 6.37 5.28 23.10
C ASP A 177 5.11 4.40 23.28
N ALA A 178 4.60 3.83 22.18
CA ALA A 178 3.42 2.97 22.22
C ALA A 178 3.81 1.51 22.50
N PRO A 179 3.16 0.83 23.47
CA PRO A 179 3.35 -0.60 23.67
C PRO A 179 2.81 -1.39 22.48
N GLY A 180 3.25 -2.64 22.35
CA GLY A 180 2.65 -3.58 21.41
C GLY A 180 1.18 -3.84 21.71
N LEU A 181 0.39 -4.14 20.70
CA LEU A 181 -1.01 -4.55 20.89
C LEU A 181 -1.06 -5.88 21.66
N PRO A 182 -2.01 -6.06 22.57
CA PRO A 182 -2.16 -7.27 23.37
C PRO A 182 -2.76 -8.43 22.54
N ILE A 183 -2.12 -8.74 21.42
CA ILE A 183 -2.49 -9.86 20.55
C ILE A 183 -1.89 -11.13 21.16
N SER A 184 -2.74 -12.03 21.63
CA SER A 184 -2.35 -13.28 22.29
C SER A 184 -2.04 -14.43 21.34
N TRP A 185 -2.09 -14.19 20.05
CA TRP A 185 -1.89 -15.20 19.03
C TRP A 185 -0.42 -15.43 18.74
N ASP A 186 -0.02 -16.69 18.61
CA ASP A 186 1.30 -17.06 18.13
C ASP A 186 1.39 -16.94 16.61
N GLN A 187 2.60 -16.70 16.11
CA GLN A 187 2.87 -16.56 14.68
C GLN A 187 2.31 -17.74 13.86
N ASN A 188 2.35 -18.96 14.39
CA ASN A 188 1.82 -20.15 13.73
C ASN A 188 0.30 -20.10 13.49
N GLN A 189 -0.43 -19.22 14.19
CA GLN A 189 -1.88 -19.08 14.08
C GLN A 189 -2.31 -18.09 12.99
N TYR A 190 -1.45 -17.13 12.66
CA TYR A 190 -1.73 -16.09 11.66
C TYR A 190 -0.75 -16.05 10.49
N GLN A 191 0.19 -17.01 10.43
CA GLN A 191 1.12 -17.12 9.30
C GLN A 191 0.35 -17.31 8.00
N GLU A 192 0.89 -16.80 6.89
CA GLU A 192 0.34 -16.97 5.54
C GLU A 192 -0.03 -18.44 5.26
N GLY A 193 -1.22 -18.66 4.73
CA GLY A 193 -1.78 -20.01 4.53
C GLY A 193 -2.44 -20.62 5.77
N LYS A 194 -2.46 -19.93 6.92
CA LYS A 194 -3.11 -20.39 8.16
C LYS A 194 -4.25 -19.45 8.54
N ASN A 195 -5.42 -20.01 8.80
CA ASN A 195 -6.60 -19.28 9.30
C ASN A 195 -6.98 -18.01 8.50
N GLU A 196 -6.60 -17.94 7.21
CA GLU A 196 -6.90 -16.78 6.33
C GLU A 196 -8.40 -16.61 6.09
N TYR A 197 -9.14 -17.71 6.10
CA TYR A 197 -10.57 -17.72 5.86
C TYR A 197 -11.28 -18.54 6.92
N VAL A 198 -12.22 -17.92 7.61
CA VAL A 198 -13.08 -18.60 8.57
C VAL A 198 -14.51 -18.55 8.04
N ALA A 199 -15.07 -19.70 7.71
CA ALA A 199 -16.43 -19.81 7.20
C ALA A 199 -17.45 -19.57 8.32
N VAL A 200 -18.47 -18.76 8.06
CA VAL A 200 -19.61 -18.59 8.95
C VAL A 200 -20.65 -19.67 8.63
N ARG A 201 -20.98 -20.53 9.60
CA ARG A 201 -21.92 -21.63 9.46
C ARG A 201 -23.04 -21.55 10.51
N PRO A 202 -24.02 -20.68 10.31
CA PRO A 202 -25.10 -20.47 11.30
C PRO A 202 -26.00 -21.68 11.49
N GLU A 203 -25.98 -22.63 10.57
CA GLU A 203 -26.70 -23.90 10.70
C GLU A 203 -26.26 -24.73 11.90
N LEU A 204 -25.00 -24.58 12.35
CA LEU A 204 -24.47 -25.27 13.52
C LEU A 204 -25.11 -24.80 14.83
N LYS A 205 -25.68 -23.59 14.87
CA LYS A 205 -26.33 -23.00 16.04
C LYS A 205 -27.38 -23.95 16.64
N LYS A 206 -28.22 -24.56 15.81
CA LYS A 206 -29.24 -25.50 16.26
C LYS A 206 -28.66 -26.76 16.93
N GLN A 207 -27.53 -27.23 16.43
CA GLN A 207 -26.84 -28.41 17.00
C GLN A 207 -26.20 -28.06 18.35
N ILE A 208 -25.62 -26.90 18.46
CA ILE A 208 -25.04 -26.39 19.71
C ILE A 208 -26.13 -26.21 20.76
N GLU A 209 -27.23 -25.53 20.42
CA GLU A 209 -28.36 -25.33 21.31
C GLU A 209 -28.95 -26.66 21.81
N ALA A 210 -29.08 -27.65 20.92
CA ALA A 210 -29.55 -28.96 21.29
C ALA A 210 -28.57 -29.68 22.24
N LEU A 211 -27.26 -29.49 22.09
CA LEU A 211 -26.25 -30.05 22.99
C LEU A 211 -26.35 -29.41 24.39
N TYR A 212 -26.46 -28.09 24.45
CA TYR A 212 -26.65 -27.38 25.74
C TYR A 212 -27.94 -27.77 26.46
N GLN A 213 -29.00 -28.13 25.72
CA GLN A 213 -30.25 -28.60 26.32
C GLN A 213 -30.15 -30.03 26.85
N LYS A 214 -29.46 -30.94 26.15
CA LYS A 214 -29.37 -32.36 26.47
C LYS A 214 -28.26 -32.70 27.46
N HIS A 215 -27.09 -32.05 27.27
CA HIS A 215 -25.85 -32.34 28.01
C HIS A 215 -25.15 -31.00 28.41
N PRO A 216 -25.73 -30.24 29.33
CA PRO A 216 -25.25 -28.88 29.63
C PRO A 216 -23.82 -28.83 30.16
N GLU A 217 -23.41 -29.81 30.97
CA GLU A 217 -22.04 -29.84 31.51
C GLU A 217 -21.00 -30.11 30.41
N GLU A 218 -21.25 -31.15 29.60
CA GLU A 218 -20.39 -31.51 28.47
C GLU A 218 -20.28 -30.35 27.44
N ALA A 219 -21.39 -29.66 27.20
CA ALA A 219 -21.42 -28.49 26.31
C ALA A 219 -20.60 -27.35 26.84
N ARG A 220 -20.66 -27.06 28.16
CA ARG A 220 -19.85 -26.02 28.81
C ARG A 220 -18.35 -26.33 28.78
N ASP A 221 -18.00 -27.59 29.01
CA ASP A 221 -16.61 -28.04 28.92
C ASP A 221 -16.05 -27.90 27.50
N SER A 222 -16.89 -28.15 26.50
CA SER A 222 -16.50 -28.12 25.09
C SER A 222 -16.48 -26.74 24.47
N PHE A 223 -17.39 -25.84 24.87
CA PHE A 223 -17.60 -24.54 24.20
C PHE A 223 -17.73 -23.34 25.14
N GLY A 224 -17.51 -23.56 26.45
CA GLY A 224 -17.62 -22.52 27.46
C GLY A 224 -19.05 -22.27 27.93
N ASN A 225 -19.25 -21.28 28.82
CA ASN A 225 -20.58 -20.95 29.36
C ASN A 225 -21.53 -20.35 28.32
N ASP A 226 -20.99 -19.52 27.42
CA ASP A 226 -21.70 -18.94 26.29
C ASP A 226 -20.96 -19.32 24.99
N PRO A 227 -21.49 -20.24 24.18
CA PRO A 227 -20.83 -20.68 22.95
C PRO A 227 -20.75 -19.61 21.88
N TYR A 228 -21.50 -18.51 22.03
CA TYR A 228 -21.55 -17.38 21.09
C TYR A 228 -20.75 -16.17 21.57
N GLU A 229 -20.09 -16.25 22.72
CA GLU A 229 -19.12 -15.25 23.13
C GLU A 229 -17.89 -15.30 22.21
N ILE A 230 -17.43 -14.14 21.74
CA ILE A 230 -16.31 -14.05 20.80
C ILE A 230 -15.06 -14.80 21.30
N LYS A 231 -14.74 -14.74 22.59
CA LYS A 231 -13.59 -15.44 23.18
C LYS A 231 -13.72 -16.97 23.05
N ASN A 232 -14.92 -17.49 23.26
CA ASN A 232 -15.21 -18.90 23.17
C ASN A 232 -15.26 -19.35 21.70
N ILE A 233 -15.80 -18.54 20.80
CA ILE A 233 -15.74 -18.80 19.35
C ILE A 233 -14.29 -18.89 18.87
N LEU A 234 -13.46 -17.91 19.25
CA LEU A 234 -12.04 -17.93 18.87
C LEU A 234 -11.33 -19.15 19.44
N LYS A 235 -11.51 -19.45 20.73
CA LYS A 235 -10.82 -20.54 21.43
C LYS A 235 -11.22 -21.93 20.95
N TYR A 236 -12.52 -22.20 20.88
CA TYR A 236 -13.03 -23.55 20.68
C TYR A 236 -13.37 -23.88 19.23
N TRP A 237 -13.49 -22.86 18.37
CA TRP A 237 -13.85 -23.03 16.96
C TRP A 237 -12.74 -22.55 16.03
N VAL A 238 -12.43 -21.27 16.03
CA VAL A 238 -11.49 -20.69 15.04
C VAL A 238 -10.07 -21.24 15.22
N PHE A 239 -9.60 -21.42 16.47
CA PHE A 239 -8.26 -21.92 16.79
C PHE A 239 -8.26 -23.34 17.34
N ALA A 240 -9.34 -24.09 17.13
CA ALA A 240 -9.38 -25.50 17.52
C ALA A 240 -8.28 -26.27 16.79
N GLU A 241 -7.71 -27.29 17.46
CA GLU A 241 -6.69 -28.16 16.84
C GLU A 241 -7.23 -28.95 15.63
N LYS A 242 -8.53 -29.27 15.66
CA LYS A 242 -9.19 -30.01 14.59
C LYS A 242 -9.70 -29.05 13.52
N GLN A 243 -9.24 -29.22 12.31
CA GLN A 243 -9.56 -28.38 11.16
C GLN A 243 -11.06 -28.31 10.83
N GLU A 244 -11.85 -29.31 11.19
CA GLU A 244 -13.30 -29.32 11.01
C GLU A 244 -14.03 -28.24 11.83
N PHE A 245 -13.38 -27.72 12.88
CA PHE A 245 -13.89 -26.65 13.73
C PHE A 245 -13.43 -25.25 13.33
N HIS A 246 -12.63 -25.08 12.29
CA HIS A 246 -12.20 -23.75 11.83
C HIS A 246 -13.36 -22.98 11.17
N VAL A 247 -14.40 -22.71 11.95
CA VAL A 247 -15.62 -22.01 11.50
C VAL A 247 -16.17 -21.12 12.61
N ILE A 248 -16.97 -20.15 12.23
CA ILE A 248 -17.80 -19.36 13.15
C ILE A 248 -19.20 -20.01 13.15
N PRO A 249 -19.65 -20.60 14.25
CA PRO A 249 -20.85 -21.45 14.28
C PRO A 249 -22.17 -20.67 14.37
N THR A 250 -22.13 -19.35 14.24
CA THR A 250 -23.28 -18.46 14.43
C THR A 250 -23.18 -17.23 13.54
N ASP A 251 -24.31 -16.61 13.25
CA ASP A 251 -24.43 -15.29 12.62
C ASP A 251 -24.50 -14.15 13.64
N THR A 252 -24.56 -14.48 14.93
CA THR A 252 -24.66 -13.51 16.02
C THR A 252 -23.57 -13.77 17.05
N ILE A 253 -22.73 -12.80 17.31
CA ILE A 253 -21.62 -12.88 18.26
C ILE A 253 -21.92 -12.02 19.48
N ASN A 254 -21.76 -12.61 20.68
CA ASN A 254 -21.84 -11.90 21.94
C ASN A 254 -20.46 -11.35 22.33
N ILE A 255 -20.41 -10.07 22.69
CA ILE A 255 -19.21 -9.42 23.20
C ILE A 255 -19.51 -8.89 24.61
N TYR A 256 -18.87 -9.50 25.62
CA TYR A 256 -18.97 -9.01 26.99
C TYR A 256 -17.88 -7.98 27.27
N ILE A 257 -18.30 -6.79 27.64
CA ILE A 257 -17.41 -5.68 28.00
C ILE A 257 -17.36 -5.56 29.51
N ASP A 258 -16.16 -5.67 30.07
CA ASP A 258 -15.93 -5.35 31.47
C ASP A 258 -15.98 -3.83 31.63
N LYS A 259 -17.12 -3.33 32.14
CA LYS A 259 -17.36 -1.90 32.33
C LYS A 259 -16.37 -1.27 33.32
N ASP A 260 -15.94 -2.03 34.33
CA ASP A 260 -15.02 -1.53 35.35
C ASP A 260 -13.58 -1.42 34.79
N ALA A 261 -13.21 -2.29 33.86
CA ALA A 261 -11.92 -2.21 33.14
C ALA A 261 -11.88 -1.06 32.14
N VAL A 262 -13.01 -0.75 31.51
CA VAL A 262 -13.12 0.34 30.51
C VAL A 262 -13.15 1.72 31.18
N LEU A 263 -13.67 1.81 32.41
CA LEU A 263 -13.82 3.09 33.15
C LEU A 263 -12.60 3.43 34.03
N ARG A 264 -11.61 2.57 34.12
CA ARG A 264 -10.33 2.78 34.81
C ARG A 264 -9.28 3.35 33.88
#